data_091e484ec529f9451e1b6f5c921b33ab
#
_entry.id   091e484ec529f9451e1b6f5c921b33ab
#
_cell.length_a   1.000
_cell.length_b   1.000
_cell.length_c   1.000
_cell.angle_alpha   90.00
_cell.angle_beta   90.00
_cell.angle_gamma   90.00
#
_symmetry.space_group_name_H-M   'P 1'
#
loop_
_entity.id
_entity.type
_entity.pdbx_description
1 polymer ?
#
loop_
_entity_poly.entity_id
_entity_poly.type
_entity_poly.pdbx_seq_one_letter_code
_entity_poly.pdbx_strand_id
1 'polypeptide(L)'
;MKILLFTQYYPPESVGPAIWINELVQDLIKRGHQLEVLTAFPNHPQGEVFAGYRGKIFQRGEENGVEVYRSWIHPPKTRRFWQRVLSFLSFTVSSFFYGITKIREVDVIYTVLQPLSLGPVAVAVGKKLGARVVLNIQDIHPYAAIQMGALKNPFLIRVLEWLELWNYSHAD
;
A
#
# COMPACT_ATOMS: atom_id res chain seq x y z
N MET A 1 -8.87 -9.50 -17.04
CA MET A 1 -9.34 -9.12 -15.69
C MET A 1 -8.88 -7.71 -15.42
N LYS A 2 -9.65 -6.97 -14.63
CA LYS A 2 -9.26 -5.65 -14.14
C LYS A 2 -8.69 -5.79 -12.72
N ILE A 3 -7.43 -5.41 -12.53
CA ILE A 3 -6.68 -5.64 -11.30
C ILE A 3 -6.31 -4.28 -10.68
N LEU A 4 -6.71 -4.07 -9.43
CA LEU A 4 -6.21 -2.96 -8.61
C LEU A 4 -4.97 -3.42 -7.85
N LEU A 5 -3.86 -2.76 -8.10
CA LEU A 5 -2.62 -2.98 -7.36
C LEU A 5 -2.52 -1.97 -6.24
N PHE A 6 -2.44 -2.44 -5.00
CA PHE A 6 -2.46 -1.62 -3.81
C PHE A 6 -1.12 -1.69 -3.09
N THR A 7 -0.37 -0.61 -3.13
CA THR A 7 1.00 -0.55 -2.60
C THR A 7 1.33 0.83 -2.05
N GLN A 8 2.24 0.91 -1.09
CA GLN A 8 2.71 2.19 -0.59
C GLN A 8 3.70 2.84 -1.57
N TYR A 9 4.57 2.05 -2.21
CA TYR A 9 5.65 2.52 -3.06
C TYR A 9 5.37 2.20 -4.52
N TYR A 10 5.51 3.20 -5.38
CA TYR A 10 5.37 3.08 -6.84
C TYR A 10 6.25 4.15 -7.52
N PRO A 11 6.68 3.98 -8.77
CA PRO A 11 7.40 5.04 -9.47
C PRO A 11 6.72 6.42 -9.31
N PRO A 12 7.46 7.54 -9.24
CA PRO A 12 8.88 7.68 -9.57
C PRO A 12 9.85 7.34 -8.43
N GLU A 13 9.40 6.72 -7.34
CA GLU A 13 10.31 6.23 -6.30
C GLU A 13 11.16 5.07 -6.83
N SER A 14 12.47 5.09 -6.54
CA SER A 14 13.44 4.10 -7.01
C SER A 14 13.86 3.11 -5.91
N VAL A 15 12.93 2.73 -5.04
CA VAL A 15 13.14 1.69 -4.02
C VAL A 15 12.78 0.31 -4.56
N GLY A 16 13.40 -0.73 -3.99
CA GLY A 16 13.17 -2.11 -4.42
C GLY A 16 11.68 -2.46 -4.63
N PRO A 17 10.80 -2.23 -3.64
CA PRO A 17 9.37 -2.47 -3.82
C PRO A 17 8.73 -1.73 -5.00
N ALA A 18 9.09 -0.48 -5.25
CA ALA A 18 8.55 0.28 -6.37
C ALA A 18 8.99 -0.27 -7.73
N ILE A 19 10.24 -0.75 -7.81
CA ILE A 19 10.81 -1.31 -9.05
C ILE A 19 10.10 -2.61 -9.43
N TRP A 20 10.11 -3.60 -8.54
CA TRP A 20 9.53 -4.90 -8.86
C TRP A 20 8.01 -4.86 -9.04
N ILE A 21 7.31 -3.95 -8.33
CA ILE A 21 5.87 -3.73 -8.52
C ILE A 21 5.60 -3.17 -9.92
N ASN A 22 6.41 -2.21 -10.37
CA ASN A 22 6.26 -1.69 -11.73
C ASN A 22 6.53 -2.77 -12.79
N GLU A 23 7.52 -3.62 -12.58
CA GLU A 23 7.79 -4.76 -13.47
C GLU A 23 6.60 -5.74 -13.51
N LEU A 24 6.02 -6.06 -12.35
CA LEU A 24 4.83 -6.89 -12.26
C LEU A 24 3.64 -6.26 -13.02
N VAL A 25 3.42 -4.97 -12.85
CA VAL A 25 2.36 -4.23 -13.56
C VAL A 25 2.56 -4.32 -15.05
N GLN A 26 3.77 -4.06 -15.54
CA GLN A 26 4.06 -4.12 -16.98
C GLN A 26 3.92 -5.55 -17.55
N ASP A 27 4.28 -6.58 -16.80
CA ASP A 27 4.10 -7.97 -17.24
C ASP A 27 2.62 -8.35 -17.30
N LEU A 28 1.82 -7.95 -16.32
CA LEU A 28 0.38 -8.21 -16.33
C LEU A 28 -0.34 -7.48 -17.48
N ILE A 29 0.08 -6.27 -17.81
CA ILE A 29 -0.44 -5.55 -19.00
C ILE A 29 -0.11 -6.31 -20.29
N LYS A 30 1.13 -6.78 -20.45
CA LYS A 30 1.53 -7.59 -21.60
C LYS A 30 0.72 -8.88 -21.73
N ARG A 31 0.22 -9.41 -20.62
CA ARG A 31 -0.68 -10.57 -20.56
C ARG A 31 -2.16 -10.23 -20.84
N GLY A 32 -2.47 -8.97 -21.15
CA GLY A 32 -3.82 -8.52 -21.50
C GLY A 32 -4.72 -8.18 -20.32
N HIS A 33 -4.15 -7.92 -19.13
CA HIS A 33 -4.91 -7.44 -17.98
C HIS A 33 -5.00 -5.91 -17.98
N GLN A 34 -6.10 -5.38 -17.46
CA GLN A 34 -6.24 -3.96 -17.17
C GLN A 34 -5.74 -3.67 -15.75
N LEU A 35 -4.85 -2.72 -15.60
CA LEU A 35 -4.22 -2.40 -14.32
C LEU A 35 -4.57 -0.99 -13.85
N GLU A 36 -4.93 -0.89 -12.59
CA GLU A 36 -4.98 0.35 -11.82
C GLU A 36 -4.05 0.24 -10.62
N VAL A 37 -3.43 1.32 -10.23
CA VAL A 37 -2.54 1.35 -9.06
C VAL A 37 -3.03 2.38 -8.06
N LEU A 38 -3.26 1.97 -6.82
CA LEU A 38 -3.48 2.87 -5.68
C LEU A 38 -2.24 2.89 -4.80
N THR A 39 -1.61 4.06 -4.70
CA THR A 39 -0.33 4.24 -4.03
C THR A 39 -0.25 5.55 -3.24
N ALA A 40 0.81 5.73 -2.46
CA ALA A 40 1.07 6.97 -1.77
C ALA A 40 1.69 8.04 -2.69
N PHE A 41 1.66 9.31 -2.26
CA PHE A 41 2.52 10.31 -2.88
C PHE A 41 3.99 9.96 -2.66
N PRO A 42 4.85 10.05 -3.69
CA PRO A 42 6.24 9.66 -3.60
C PRO A 42 7.00 10.56 -2.60
N ASN A 43 7.74 9.93 -1.71
CA ASN A 43 8.42 10.62 -0.61
C ASN A 43 9.77 9.99 -0.21
N HIS A 44 10.09 8.82 -0.71
CA HIS A 44 11.33 8.10 -0.40
C HIS A 44 12.41 8.37 -1.45
N PRO A 45 13.69 8.52 -1.07
CA PRO A 45 14.28 8.34 0.27
C PRO A 45 14.33 9.61 1.14
N GLN A 46 13.96 10.78 0.59
CA GLN A 46 14.16 12.09 1.24
C GLN A 46 13.29 12.29 2.49
N GLY A 47 12.21 11.53 2.65
CA GLY A 47 11.23 11.74 3.72
C GLY A 47 10.43 13.02 3.53
N GLU A 48 10.30 13.50 2.30
CA GLU A 48 9.49 14.63 1.89
C GLU A 48 8.74 14.29 0.59
N VAL A 49 7.50 14.73 0.49
CA VAL A 49 6.74 14.57 -0.76
C VAL A 49 7.45 15.30 -1.90
N PHE A 50 7.64 14.63 -3.02
CA PHE A 50 8.33 15.18 -4.20
C PHE A 50 7.64 16.46 -4.70
N ALA A 51 8.42 17.39 -5.22
CA ALA A 51 7.96 18.77 -5.53
C ALA A 51 6.68 18.81 -6.38
N GLY A 52 6.54 17.96 -7.39
CA GLY A 52 5.36 17.89 -8.26
C GLY A 52 4.06 17.40 -7.59
N TYR A 53 4.16 16.89 -6.35
CA TYR A 53 3.04 16.28 -5.62
C TYR A 53 2.68 17.02 -4.33
N ARG A 54 3.45 18.03 -3.95
CA ARG A 54 3.24 18.81 -2.71
C ARG A 54 1.88 19.52 -2.70
N GLY A 55 1.26 19.60 -1.53
CA GLY A 55 -0.01 20.31 -1.32
C GLY A 55 -1.25 19.59 -1.82
N LYS A 56 -1.12 18.38 -2.35
CA LYS A 56 -2.23 17.55 -2.81
C LYS A 56 -2.64 16.52 -1.76
N ILE A 57 -3.93 16.23 -1.69
CA ILE A 57 -4.47 15.15 -0.85
C ILE A 57 -4.70 13.90 -1.70
N PHE A 58 -5.19 14.09 -2.93
CA PHE A 58 -5.42 13.03 -3.91
C PHE A 58 -5.01 13.50 -5.31
N GLN A 59 -4.53 12.57 -6.10
CA GLN A 59 -4.25 12.78 -7.51
C GLN A 59 -4.60 11.51 -8.29
N ARG A 60 -5.19 11.69 -9.46
CA ARG A 60 -5.38 10.66 -10.47
C ARG A 60 -4.58 11.07 -11.70
N GLY A 61 -3.88 10.14 -12.28
CA GLY A 61 -3.10 10.36 -13.50
C GLY A 61 -2.84 9.05 -14.21
N GLU A 62 -2.26 9.15 -15.39
CA GLU A 62 -1.80 7.99 -16.16
C GLU A 62 -0.27 8.01 -16.20
N GLU A 63 0.34 6.89 -15.87
CA GLU A 63 1.78 6.70 -15.85
C GLU A 63 2.13 5.37 -16.58
N ASN A 64 2.88 5.46 -17.69
CA ASN A 64 3.28 4.29 -18.50
C ASN A 64 2.09 3.40 -18.93
N GLY A 65 0.96 4.01 -19.31
CA GLY A 65 -0.25 3.30 -19.72
C GLY A 65 -1.06 2.69 -18.58
N VAL A 66 -0.78 3.09 -17.34
CA VAL A 66 -1.46 2.62 -16.14
C VAL A 66 -2.16 3.78 -15.45
N GLU A 67 -3.41 3.59 -15.05
CA GLU A 67 -4.12 4.56 -14.24
C GLU A 67 -3.61 4.50 -12.78
N VAL A 68 -3.04 5.59 -12.31
CA VAL A 68 -2.42 5.69 -10.97
C VAL A 68 -3.20 6.66 -10.10
N TYR A 69 -3.67 6.15 -8.99
CA TYR A 69 -4.33 6.89 -7.92
C TYR A 69 -3.34 7.11 -6.78
N ARG A 70 -3.03 8.36 -6.49
CA ARG A 70 -2.13 8.73 -5.39
C ARG A 70 -2.91 9.34 -4.25
N SER A 71 -2.67 8.84 -3.05
CA SER A 71 -3.29 9.34 -1.82
C SER A 71 -2.26 9.92 -0.86
N TRP A 72 -2.77 10.77 0.03
CA TRP A 72 -1.94 11.48 0.98
C TRP A 72 -1.23 10.54 1.95
N ILE A 73 0.02 10.89 2.25
CA ILE A 73 0.86 10.26 3.25
C ILE A 73 1.58 11.35 4.06
N HIS A 74 1.71 11.15 5.35
CA HIS A 74 2.62 11.94 6.18
C HIS A 74 4.04 11.38 6.02
N PRO A 75 4.95 12.04 5.28
CA PRO A 75 6.27 11.49 5.02
C PRO A 75 7.10 11.47 6.32
N PRO A 76 7.83 10.37 6.61
CA PRO A 76 8.62 10.26 7.83
C PRO A 76 9.92 11.06 7.69
N LYS A 77 9.97 12.25 8.26
CA LYS A 77 11.17 13.14 8.23
C LYS A 77 12.37 12.55 8.95
N THR A 78 12.19 11.61 9.85
CA THR A 78 13.24 10.93 10.59
C THR A 78 12.97 9.43 10.66
N ARG A 79 14.02 8.65 10.95
CA ARG A 79 13.91 7.19 11.12
C ARG A 79 13.26 6.76 12.44
N ARG A 80 12.69 7.70 13.23
CA ARG A 80 12.04 7.39 14.51
C ARG A 80 10.82 6.53 14.29
N PHE A 81 10.63 5.53 15.14
CA PHE A 81 9.52 4.57 15.08
C PHE A 81 8.15 5.24 14.90
N TRP A 82 7.83 6.23 15.72
CA TRP A 82 6.53 6.91 15.68
C TRP A 82 6.26 7.67 14.37
N GLN A 83 7.28 8.20 13.72
CA GLN A 83 7.10 8.83 12.41
C GLN A 83 6.77 7.83 11.32
N ARG A 84 7.33 6.63 11.41
CA ARG A 84 6.98 5.53 10.50
C ARG A 84 5.55 5.04 10.75
N VAL A 85 5.15 4.89 12.01
CA VAL A 85 3.77 4.54 12.38
C VAL A 85 2.78 5.59 11.85
N LEU A 86 3.06 6.87 12.06
CA LEU A 86 2.23 7.96 11.56
C LEU A 86 2.14 7.97 10.04
N SER A 87 3.27 7.73 9.36
CA SER A 87 3.32 7.58 7.90
C SER A 87 2.41 6.44 7.42
N PHE A 88 2.51 5.28 8.03
CA PHE A 88 1.71 4.11 7.69
C PHE A 88 0.22 4.34 7.93
N LEU A 89 -0.15 4.86 9.10
CA LEU A 89 -1.55 5.13 9.44
C LEU A 89 -2.16 6.21 8.54
N SER A 90 -1.42 7.26 8.24
CA SER A 90 -1.90 8.33 7.36
C SER A 90 -2.20 7.82 5.95
N PHE A 91 -1.32 6.98 5.40
CA PHE A 91 -1.55 6.34 4.11
C PHE A 91 -2.71 5.35 4.16
N THR A 92 -2.79 4.53 5.21
CA THR A 92 -3.90 3.59 5.42
C THR A 92 -5.25 4.30 5.40
N VAL A 93 -5.38 5.40 6.16
CA VAL A 93 -6.63 6.17 6.23
C VAL A 93 -6.95 6.84 4.90
N SER A 94 -5.98 7.53 4.29
CA SER A 94 -6.22 8.24 3.02
C SER A 94 -6.56 7.28 1.88
N SER A 95 -5.87 6.13 1.80
CA SER A 95 -6.11 5.12 0.78
C SER A 95 -7.45 4.39 0.99
N PHE A 96 -7.89 4.19 2.24
CA PHE A 96 -9.23 3.68 2.53
C PHE A 96 -10.31 4.57 1.92
N PHE A 97 -10.29 5.88 2.25
CA PHE A 97 -11.27 6.81 1.72
C PHE A 97 -11.21 6.90 0.20
N TYR A 98 -10.02 6.89 -0.38
CA TYR A 98 -9.87 6.93 -1.83
C TYR A 98 -10.38 5.64 -2.49
N GLY A 99 -9.98 4.48 -1.98
CA GLY A 99 -10.41 3.18 -2.48
C GLY A 99 -11.93 3.02 -2.44
N ILE A 100 -12.55 3.37 -1.32
CA ILE A 100 -14.01 3.28 -1.16
C ILE A 100 -14.77 4.26 -2.07
N THR A 101 -14.22 5.45 -2.35
CA THR A 101 -14.98 6.50 -3.06
C THR A 101 -14.68 6.59 -4.55
N LYS A 102 -13.48 6.22 -4.98
CA LYS A 102 -13.00 6.48 -6.35
C LYS A 102 -12.78 5.23 -7.18
N ILE A 103 -12.37 4.12 -6.56
CA ILE A 103 -12.17 2.86 -7.28
C ILE A 103 -13.52 2.23 -7.59
N ARG A 104 -13.64 1.68 -8.79
CA ARG A 104 -14.85 1.01 -9.28
C ARG A 104 -14.46 -0.17 -10.17
N GLU A 105 -15.30 -1.22 -10.17
CA GLU A 105 -15.25 -2.31 -11.14
C GLU A 105 -13.87 -2.96 -11.29
N VAL A 106 -13.36 -3.55 -10.22
CA VAL A 106 -12.16 -4.38 -10.24
C VAL A 106 -12.52 -5.83 -9.90
N ASP A 107 -11.85 -6.77 -10.56
CA ASP A 107 -12.04 -8.21 -10.34
C ASP A 107 -11.17 -8.70 -9.17
N VAL A 108 -9.97 -8.12 -9.06
CA VAL A 108 -8.97 -8.54 -8.07
C VAL A 108 -8.27 -7.29 -7.49
N ILE A 109 -8.09 -7.32 -6.18
CA ILE A 109 -7.21 -6.39 -5.46
C ILE A 109 -5.95 -7.16 -5.07
N TYR A 110 -4.81 -6.79 -5.66
CA TYR A 110 -3.50 -7.32 -5.26
C TYR A 110 -2.81 -6.29 -4.37
N THR A 111 -2.64 -6.61 -3.09
CA THR A 111 -2.02 -5.67 -2.15
C THR A 111 -0.69 -6.18 -1.61
N VAL A 112 0.31 -5.30 -1.62
CA VAL A 112 1.57 -5.51 -0.90
C VAL A 112 1.32 -5.20 0.57
N LEU A 113 1.47 -6.22 1.44
CA LEU A 113 1.13 -6.11 2.86
C LEU A 113 2.20 -5.34 3.65
N GLN A 114 2.49 -4.14 3.20
CA GLN A 114 3.42 -3.21 3.83
C GLN A 114 2.89 -1.77 3.66
N PRO A 115 2.35 -1.18 4.75
CA PRO A 115 2.19 -1.70 6.11
C PRO A 115 1.07 -2.75 6.27
N LEU A 116 1.10 -3.53 7.38
CA LEU A 116 0.06 -4.53 7.72
C LEU A 116 -1.36 -3.96 7.71
N SER A 117 -1.52 -2.69 8.03
CA SER A 117 -2.81 -1.98 8.05
C SER A 117 -3.44 -1.78 6.67
N LEU A 118 -2.73 -2.06 5.57
CA LEU A 118 -3.31 -2.07 4.22
C LEU A 118 -4.22 -3.28 3.96
N GLY A 119 -3.98 -4.41 4.62
CA GLY A 119 -4.83 -5.59 4.45
C GLY A 119 -6.30 -5.34 4.78
N PRO A 120 -6.66 -4.80 5.96
CA PRO A 120 -8.05 -4.42 6.26
C PRO A 120 -8.65 -3.45 5.25
N VAL A 121 -7.86 -2.52 4.72
CA VAL A 121 -8.32 -1.59 3.67
C VAL A 121 -8.63 -2.35 2.38
N ALA A 122 -7.71 -3.21 1.93
CA ALA A 122 -7.92 -4.04 0.74
C ALA A 122 -9.15 -4.92 0.87
N VAL A 123 -9.35 -5.58 2.03
CA VAL A 123 -10.52 -6.40 2.32
C VAL A 123 -11.81 -5.57 2.32
N ALA A 124 -11.80 -4.38 2.93
CA ALA A 124 -12.98 -3.51 2.96
C ALA A 124 -13.36 -3.00 1.56
N VAL A 125 -12.37 -2.59 0.76
CA VAL A 125 -12.57 -2.16 -0.63
C VAL A 125 -13.02 -3.36 -1.48
N GLY A 126 -12.39 -4.53 -1.33
CA GLY A 126 -12.76 -5.76 -2.01
C GLY A 126 -14.21 -6.17 -1.76
N LYS A 127 -14.62 -6.21 -0.49
CA LYS A 127 -16.02 -6.50 -0.12
C LYS A 127 -17.01 -5.53 -0.75
N LYS A 128 -16.68 -4.23 -0.78
CA LYS A 128 -17.54 -3.22 -1.41
C LYS A 128 -17.68 -3.44 -2.92
N LEU A 129 -16.61 -3.86 -3.59
CA LEU A 129 -16.55 -3.99 -5.04
C LEU A 129 -16.89 -5.41 -5.54
N GLY A 130 -17.02 -6.39 -4.64
CA GLY A 130 -17.15 -7.80 -5.00
C GLY A 130 -15.86 -8.39 -5.60
N ALA A 131 -14.72 -7.78 -5.31
CA ALA A 131 -13.41 -8.18 -5.82
C ALA A 131 -12.71 -9.15 -4.87
N ARG A 132 -11.95 -10.10 -5.40
CA ARG A 132 -11.07 -10.97 -4.62
C ARG A 132 -9.85 -10.22 -4.11
N VAL A 133 -9.36 -10.60 -2.94
CA VAL A 133 -8.22 -9.94 -2.30
C VAL A 133 -7.04 -10.90 -2.19
N VAL A 134 -5.96 -10.57 -2.88
CA VAL A 134 -4.70 -11.32 -2.87
C VAL A 134 -3.65 -10.50 -2.10
N LEU A 135 -3.07 -11.11 -1.07
CA LEU A 135 -2.02 -10.51 -0.26
C LEU A 135 -0.64 -10.94 -0.74
N ASN A 136 0.22 -9.98 -1.02
CA ASN A 136 1.65 -10.22 -1.22
C ASN A 136 2.39 -9.94 0.09
N ILE A 137 2.93 -10.98 0.69
CA ILE A 137 3.64 -10.95 1.96
C ILE A 137 5.13 -11.08 1.66
N GLN A 138 5.88 -10.01 1.88
CA GLN A 138 7.34 -9.99 1.65
C GLN A 138 8.14 -10.13 2.94
N ASP A 139 7.61 -9.56 4.02
CA ASP A 139 8.20 -9.61 5.34
C ASP A 139 7.20 -10.18 6.35
N ILE A 140 7.66 -11.05 7.22
CA ILE A 140 6.85 -11.57 8.33
C ILE A 140 6.82 -10.50 9.42
N HIS A 141 5.80 -9.67 9.41
CA HIS A 141 5.57 -8.68 10.46
C HIS A 141 4.63 -9.25 11.53
N PRO A 142 4.86 -9.00 12.84
CA PRO A 142 5.87 -8.10 13.42
C PRO A 142 7.24 -8.73 13.68
N TYR A 143 7.43 -10.01 13.35
CA TYR A 143 8.63 -10.77 13.70
C TYR A 143 9.94 -10.08 13.28
N ALA A 144 10.02 -9.57 12.06
CA ALA A 144 11.20 -8.86 11.57
C ALA A 144 11.52 -7.61 12.43
N ALA A 145 10.50 -6.85 12.85
CA ALA A 145 10.69 -5.67 13.70
C ALA A 145 11.13 -6.04 15.13
N ILE A 146 10.66 -7.18 15.66
CA ILE A 146 11.06 -7.71 16.96
C ILE A 146 12.53 -8.12 16.92
N GLN A 147 12.93 -8.89 15.92
CA GLN A 147 14.31 -9.37 15.77
C GLN A 147 15.32 -8.23 15.62
N MET A 148 14.94 -7.17 14.93
CA MET A 148 15.77 -5.95 14.81
C MET A 148 15.76 -5.08 16.07
N GLY A 149 15.02 -5.46 17.12
CA GLY A 149 14.89 -4.67 18.35
C GLY A 149 14.13 -3.36 18.20
N ALA A 150 13.48 -3.14 17.06
CA ALA A 150 12.70 -1.94 16.77
C ALA A 150 11.33 -1.94 17.45
N LEU A 151 10.81 -3.13 17.79
CA LEU A 151 9.52 -3.32 18.47
C LEU A 151 9.74 -4.15 19.76
N LYS A 152 9.49 -3.52 20.91
CA LYS A 152 9.70 -4.14 22.24
C LYS A 152 8.45 -4.15 23.11
N ASN A 153 7.44 -3.35 22.79
CA ASN A 153 6.23 -3.25 23.60
C ASN A 153 5.36 -4.51 23.39
N PRO A 154 5.09 -5.31 24.46
CA PRO A 154 4.36 -6.57 24.32
C PRO A 154 2.91 -6.40 23.90
N PHE A 155 2.27 -5.30 24.28
CA PHE A 155 0.89 -5.01 23.84
C PHE A 155 0.86 -4.73 22.33
N LEU A 156 1.80 -3.91 21.83
CA LEU A 156 1.89 -3.59 20.42
C LEU A 156 2.23 -4.85 19.58
N ILE A 157 3.09 -5.71 20.09
CA ILE A 157 3.40 -7.00 19.47
C ILE A 157 2.12 -7.82 19.28
N ARG A 158 1.34 -8.02 20.33
CA ARG A 158 0.08 -8.78 20.27
C ARG A 158 -0.93 -8.19 19.29
N VAL A 159 -1.04 -6.86 19.25
CA VAL A 159 -1.95 -6.19 18.30
C VAL A 159 -1.51 -6.43 16.85
N LEU A 160 -0.22 -6.37 16.58
CA LEU A 160 0.31 -6.57 15.23
C LEU A 160 0.24 -8.06 14.81
N GLU A 161 0.50 -9.00 15.72
CA GLU A 161 0.32 -10.44 15.48
C GLU A 161 -1.16 -10.77 15.20
N TRP A 162 -2.07 -10.20 15.99
CA TRP A 162 -3.50 -10.33 15.72
C TRP A 162 -3.88 -9.78 14.35
N LEU A 163 -3.37 -8.61 13.99
CA LEU A 163 -3.63 -7.98 12.70
C LEU A 163 -3.06 -8.80 11.54
N GLU A 164 -1.89 -9.40 11.72
CA GLU A 164 -1.28 -10.29 10.74
C GLU A 164 -2.16 -11.52 10.50
N LEU A 165 -2.54 -12.24 11.56
CA LEU A 165 -3.43 -13.40 11.47
C LEU A 165 -4.80 -13.03 10.89
N TRP A 166 -5.34 -11.86 11.26
CA TRP A 166 -6.57 -11.35 10.69
C TRP A 166 -6.46 -11.17 9.17
N ASN A 167 -5.36 -10.60 8.70
CA ASN A 167 -5.11 -10.42 7.27
C ASN A 167 -5.12 -11.77 6.54
N TYR A 168 -4.40 -12.76 7.07
CA TYR A 168 -4.32 -14.10 6.46
C TYR A 168 -5.68 -14.82 6.42
N SER A 169 -6.53 -14.59 7.40
CA SER A 169 -7.84 -15.23 7.48
C SER A 169 -8.94 -14.55 6.65
N HIS A 170 -8.71 -13.34 6.12
CA HIS A 170 -9.69 -12.56 5.37
C HIS A 170 -9.30 -12.29 3.91
N ALA A 171 -8.15 -12.75 3.47
CA ALA A 171 -7.78 -12.79 2.06
C ALA A 171 -8.34 -14.05 1.38
N ASP A 172 -8.43 -14.01 0.05
CA ASP A 172 -8.89 -15.14 -0.80
C ASP A 172 -7.74 -16.09 -1.17
#